data_8b5dad9feb70e7429b46b6cf02ff4896
#
_entry.id   8b5dad9feb70e7429b46b6cf02ff4896
#
_cell.length_a   1.000
_cell.length_b   1.000
_cell.length_c   1.000
_cell.angle_alpha   90.00
_cell.angle_beta   90.00
_cell.angle_gamma   90.00
#
_symmetry.space_group_name_H-M   'P 1'
#
loop_
_entity.id
_entity.type
_entity.pdbx_description
1 polymer ?
#
loop_
_entity_poly.entity_id
_entity_poly.type
_entity_poly.pdbx_seq_one_letter_code
_entity_poly.pdbx_strand_id
1 'polypeptide(L)'
;AGRFQSAIQNIEELKDQLLRLDASEILCSERDQSFIEKILAESGIKTVLTARPNWWFEDKQPETKVSSAIGSVRFDGLGFNLPEEQLAISAAGSILAYLEENEPAAIGRIKTLSAWRSGSRMEIDEATRRSLEIVRGSSPSGRSRDGSLASVFGKTRSAMGSRLLVDWLSAPLIEKVA
;
A
#
# COMPACT_ATOMS: atom_id res chain seq x y z
N ALA A 1 13.58 -6.63 -4.33
CA ALA A 1 13.02 -6.50 -2.99
C ALA A 1 11.81 -5.60 -3.06
N GLY A 2 10.67 -6.03 -2.48
CA GLY A 2 9.47 -5.20 -2.38
C GLY A 2 9.65 -4.09 -1.34
N ARG A 3 8.87 -3.01 -1.45
CA ARG A 3 8.76 -2.03 -0.37
C ARG A 3 7.80 -2.57 0.68
N PHE A 4 8.16 -2.42 1.95
CA PHE A 4 7.29 -2.68 3.08
C PHE A 4 7.14 -1.38 3.86
N GLN A 5 5.95 -0.81 3.80
CA GLN A 5 5.64 0.51 4.33
C GLN A 5 4.34 0.46 5.11
N SER A 6 4.22 1.32 6.12
CA SER A 6 3.01 1.45 6.91
C SER A 6 2.74 2.91 7.23
N ALA A 7 1.46 3.26 7.44
CA ALA A 7 1.02 4.61 7.73
C ALA A 7 -0.28 4.61 8.53
N ILE A 8 -0.56 5.74 9.17
CA ILE A 8 -1.90 6.10 9.61
C ILE A 8 -2.56 6.90 8.50
N GLN A 9 -3.80 6.58 8.18
CA GLN A 9 -4.59 7.25 7.16
C GLN A 9 -5.97 7.62 7.70
N ASN A 10 -6.50 8.71 7.20
CA ASN A 10 -7.89 9.07 7.44
C ASN A 10 -8.82 8.17 6.61
N ILE A 11 -10.02 7.89 7.13
CA ILE A 11 -11.02 7.07 6.45
C ILE A 11 -11.43 7.68 5.10
N GLU A 12 -11.51 9.00 5.03
CA GLU A 12 -11.87 9.74 3.80
C GLU A 12 -10.85 9.50 2.66
N GLU A 13 -9.57 9.39 3.01
CA GLU A 13 -8.47 9.14 2.07
C GLU A 13 -8.31 7.66 1.72
N LEU A 14 -8.88 6.76 2.52
CA LEU A 14 -8.69 5.30 2.39
C LEU A 14 -9.12 4.81 1.01
N LYS A 15 -10.24 5.29 0.50
CA LYS A 15 -10.77 4.92 -0.82
C LYS A 15 -9.79 5.24 -1.94
N ASP A 16 -9.25 6.45 -1.96
CA ASP A 16 -8.30 6.89 -2.98
C ASP A 16 -6.98 6.15 -2.87
N GLN A 17 -6.55 5.82 -1.65
CA GLN A 17 -5.36 5.00 -1.42
C GLN A 17 -5.54 3.57 -1.91
N LEU A 18 -6.69 2.93 -1.66
CA LEU A 18 -6.99 1.59 -2.14
C LEU A 18 -7.03 1.54 -3.68
N LEU A 19 -7.65 2.53 -4.32
CA LEU A 19 -7.66 2.67 -5.77
C LEU A 19 -6.25 2.85 -6.34
N ARG A 20 -5.41 3.63 -5.67
CA ARG A 20 -4.03 3.89 -6.07
C ARG A 20 -3.14 2.66 -5.93
N LEU A 21 -3.30 1.92 -4.86
CA LEU A 21 -2.47 0.75 -4.56
C LEU A 21 -2.76 -0.42 -5.49
N ASP A 22 -4.00 -0.53 -6.00
CA ASP A 22 -4.45 -1.64 -6.85
C ASP A 22 -4.01 -3.00 -6.26
N ALA A 23 -4.27 -3.16 -4.95
CA ALA A 23 -3.78 -4.29 -4.19
C ALA A 23 -4.43 -5.60 -4.65
N SER A 24 -3.63 -6.65 -4.80
CA SER A 24 -4.14 -7.98 -5.15
C SER A 24 -4.91 -8.62 -3.99
N GLU A 25 -4.56 -8.27 -2.76
CA GLU A 25 -5.20 -8.76 -1.54
C GLU A 25 -5.19 -7.67 -0.47
N ILE A 26 -6.26 -7.62 0.31
CA ILE A 26 -6.43 -6.73 1.47
C ILE A 26 -6.71 -7.60 2.69
N LEU A 27 -5.93 -7.39 3.74
CA LEU A 27 -6.12 -8.01 5.04
C LEU A 27 -6.82 -7.02 5.97
N CYS A 28 -7.90 -7.44 6.61
CA CYS A 28 -8.64 -6.61 7.57
C CYS A 28 -9.09 -7.40 8.81
N SER A 29 -9.51 -6.66 9.84
CA SER A 29 -10.17 -7.28 11.00
C SER A 29 -11.59 -7.73 10.65
N GLU A 30 -12.09 -8.79 11.30
CA GLU A 30 -13.49 -9.23 11.15
C GLU A 30 -14.47 -8.09 11.47
N ARG A 31 -14.13 -7.25 12.45
CA ARG A 31 -14.93 -6.08 12.83
C ARG A 31 -15.11 -5.09 11.68
N ASP A 32 -14.07 -4.90 10.89
CA ASP A 32 -14.04 -3.87 9.85
C ASP A 32 -14.39 -4.42 8.45
N GLN A 33 -14.61 -5.74 8.34
CA GLN A 33 -14.83 -6.42 7.08
C GLN A 33 -15.98 -5.80 6.27
N SER A 34 -17.16 -5.64 6.87
CA SER A 34 -18.34 -5.10 6.19
C SER A 34 -18.14 -3.66 5.72
N PHE A 35 -17.39 -2.87 6.46
CA PHE A 35 -17.02 -1.50 6.10
C PHE A 35 -16.11 -1.48 4.88
N ILE A 36 -15.08 -2.33 4.86
CA ILE A 36 -14.15 -2.44 3.71
C ILE A 36 -14.87 -2.98 2.47
N GLU A 37 -15.72 -4.01 2.62
CA GLU A 37 -16.53 -4.54 1.51
C GLU A 37 -17.38 -3.46 0.85
N LYS A 38 -18.00 -2.59 1.64
CA LYS A 38 -18.78 -1.46 1.12
C LYS A 38 -17.90 -0.50 0.30
N ILE A 39 -16.74 -0.11 0.82
CA ILE A 39 -15.79 0.76 0.09
C ILE A 39 -15.37 0.12 -1.23
N LEU A 40 -15.04 -1.17 -1.22
CA LEU A 40 -14.61 -1.90 -2.42
C LEU A 40 -15.72 -1.94 -3.48
N ALA A 41 -16.96 -2.23 -3.04
CA ALA A 41 -18.12 -2.27 -3.93
C ALA A 41 -18.41 -0.90 -4.57
N GLU A 42 -18.42 0.18 -3.77
CA GLU A 42 -18.64 1.54 -4.24
C GLU A 42 -17.54 2.04 -5.17
N SER A 43 -16.30 1.56 -4.97
CA SER A 43 -15.14 1.96 -5.76
C SER A 43 -14.93 1.10 -7.01
N GLY A 44 -15.65 -0.02 -7.14
CA GLY A 44 -15.45 -0.99 -8.21
C GLY A 44 -14.09 -1.69 -8.17
N ILE A 45 -13.44 -1.70 -7.00
CA ILE A 45 -12.14 -2.37 -6.79
C ILE A 45 -12.36 -3.89 -6.74
N LYS A 46 -11.65 -4.61 -7.59
CA LYS A 46 -11.66 -6.08 -7.60
C LYS A 46 -10.39 -6.59 -6.92
N THR A 47 -10.51 -7.00 -5.68
CA THR A 47 -9.42 -7.55 -4.88
C THR A 47 -9.92 -8.68 -4.00
N VAL A 48 -9.02 -9.50 -3.49
CA VAL A 48 -9.33 -10.50 -2.47
C VAL A 48 -9.35 -9.79 -1.11
N LEU A 49 -10.44 -9.93 -0.37
CA LEU A 49 -10.53 -9.45 1.00
C LEU A 49 -10.42 -10.64 1.96
N THR A 50 -9.41 -10.61 2.81
CA THR A 50 -9.14 -11.65 3.80
C THR A 50 -9.35 -11.08 5.20
N ALA A 51 -10.38 -11.54 5.90
CA ALA A 51 -10.64 -11.16 7.28
C ALA A 51 -9.85 -12.04 8.25
N ARG A 52 -9.40 -11.45 9.35
CA ARG A 52 -8.76 -12.13 10.50
C ARG A 52 -9.40 -11.68 11.80
N PRO A 53 -9.39 -12.51 12.86
CA PRO A 53 -9.92 -12.14 14.16
C PRO A 53 -9.33 -10.83 14.69
N ASN A 54 -10.12 -10.06 15.42
CA ASN A 54 -9.74 -8.73 15.90
C ASN A 54 -8.44 -8.73 16.71
N TRP A 55 -8.22 -9.75 17.55
CA TRP A 55 -7.01 -9.87 18.36
C TRP A 55 -5.72 -9.92 17.53
N TRP A 56 -5.81 -10.31 16.24
CA TRP A 56 -4.68 -10.33 15.32
C TRP A 56 -4.06 -8.96 15.10
N PHE A 57 -4.85 -7.91 15.26
CA PHE A 57 -4.46 -6.52 15.03
C PHE A 57 -4.23 -5.73 16.33
N GLU A 58 -4.78 -6.20 17.46
CA GLU A 58 -4.86 -5.44 18.72
C GLU A 58 -3.82 -5.87 19.77
N ASP A 59 -3.23 -7.06 19.62
CA ASP A 59 -2.29 -7.61 20.59
C ASP A 59 -0.86 -7.07 20.38
N LYS A 60 -0.01 -7.19 21.40
CA LYS A 60 1.42 -6.87 21.32
C LYS A 60 2.23 -7.79 20.38
N GLN A 61 1.64 -8.88 19.93
CA GLN A 61 2.25 -9.80 18.98
C GLN A 61 2.70 -9.11 17.67
N PRO A 62 1.94 -8.18 17.05
CA PRO A 62 2.39 -7.49 15.85
C PRO A 62 3.72 -6.77 16.00
N GLU A 63 3.93 -6.05 17.10
CA GLU A 63 5.22 -5.39 17.38
C GLU A 63 6.39 -6.37 17.47
N THR A 64 6.17 -7.47 18.18
CA THR A 64 7.17 -8.52 18.33
C THR A 64 7.50 -9.14 16.97
N LYS A 65 6.52 -9.35 16.10
CA LYS A 65 6.71 -9.84 14.74
C LYS A 65 7.55 -8.87 13.90
N VAL A 66 7.26 -7.57 13.95
CA VAL A 66 8.05 -6.56 13.25
C VAL A 66 9.49 -6.56 13.76
N SER A 67 9.69 -6.53 15.07
CA SER A 67 11.01 -6.53 15.70
C SER A 67 11.83 -7.77 15.33
N SER A 68 11.18 -8.94 15.28
CA SER A 68 11.83 -10.19 14.91
C SER A 68 12.21 -10.25 13.42
N ALA A 69 11.35 -9.75 12.54
CA ALA A 69 11.55 -9.82 11.10
C ALA A 69 12.64 -8.84 10.61
N ILE A 70 12.72 -7.65 11.25
CA ILE A 70 13.61 -6.55 10.80
C ILE A 70 14.89 -6.47 11.64
N GLY A 71 14.93 -7.19 12.75
CA GLY A 71 15.97 -7.10 13.76
C GLY A 71 15.59 -6.08 14.85
N SER A 72 16.34 -6.08 15.96
CA SER A 72 16.08 -5.21 17.10
C SER A 72 16.17 -3.73 16.70
N VAL A 73 15.07 -3.14 16.32
CA VAL A 73 15.00 -1.77 15.79
C VAL A 73 14.13 -0.92 16.69
N ARG A 74 14.59 0.29 16.94
CA ARG A 74 13.75 1.33 17.50
C ARG A 74 12.85 1.86 16.39
N PHE A 75 11.53 1.88 16.61
CA PHE A 75 10.55 2.31 15.60
C PHE A 75 10.71 3.79 15.21
N ASP A 76 11.23 4.64 16.10
CA ASP A 76 11.60 6.02 15.78
C ASP A 76 12.67 6.09 14.67
N GLY A 77 13.64 5.17 14.68
CA GLY A 77 14.64 5.05 13.61
C GLY A 77 14.07 4.62 12.25
N LEU A 78 12.86 4.06 12.23
CA LEU A 78 12.11 3.73 11.00
C LEU A 78 11.17 4.86 10.54
N GLY A 79 11.16 5.97 11.25
CA GLY A 79 10.35 7.16 10.95
C GLY A 79 8.95 7.13 11.56
N PHE A 80 8.68 6.28 12.56
CA PHE A 80 7.41 6.25 13.27
C PHE A 80 7.47 7.08 14.56
N ASN A 81 6.41 7.84 14.81
CA ASN A 81 6.22 8.61 16.04
C ASN A 81 5.32 7.79 16.98
N LEU A 82 5.92 7.16 17.99
CA LEU A 82 5.15 6.45 19.02
C LEU A 82 4.81 7.38 20.18
N PRO A 83 3.63 7.23 20.81
CA PRO A 83 2.62 6.16 20.59
C PRO A 83 1.62 6.41 19.47
N GLU A 84 1.60 7.58 18.84
CA GLU A 84 0.55 8.01 17.91
C GLU A 84 0.40 7.07 16.71
N GLU A 85 1.50 6.48 16.26
CA GLU A 85 1.52 5.60 15.07
C GLU A 85 1.58 4.09 15.43
N GLN A 86 1.17 3.73 16.64
CA GLN A 86 1.12 2.35 17.09
C GLN A 86 0.30 1.44 16.16
N LEU A 87 -0.84 1.94 15.66
CA LEU A 87 -1.69 1.18 14.73
C LEU A 87 -0.99 0.85 13.40
N ALA A 88 -0.09 1.73 12.93
CA ALA A 88 0.69 1.46 11.73
C ALA A 88 1.65 0.28 11.95
N ILE A 89 2.27 0.18 13.14
CA ILE A 89 3.13 -0.95 13.50
C ILE A 89 2.30 -2.23 13.62
N SER A 90 1.12 -2.14 14.24
CA SER A 90 0.20 -3.27 14.39
C SER A 90 -0.23 -3.81 13.02
N ALA A 91 -0.58 -2.94 12.08
CA ALA A 91 -0.93 -3.35 10.72
C ALA A 91 0.25 -4.04 10.00
N ALA A 92 1.47 -3.50 10.14
CA ALA A 92 2.66 -4.11 9.56
C ALA A 92 2.93 -5.50 10.17
N GLY A 93 2.84 -5.63 11.49
CA GLY A 93 3.03 -6.92 12.18
C GLY A 93 1.99 -7.96 11.80
N SER A 94 0.74 -7.54 11.59
CA SER A 94 -0.34 -8.45 11.14
C SER A 94 -0.07 -9.01 9.75
N ILE A 95 0.46 -8.18 8.83
CA ILE A 95 0.89 -8.65 7.50
C ILE A 95 2.05 -9.65 7.62
N LEU A 96 3.03 -9.39 8.49
CA LEU A 96 4.15 -10.32 8.70
C LEU A 96 3.67 -11.66 9.26
N ALA A 97 2.73 -11.64 10.22
CA ALA A 97 2.13 -12.85 10.75
C ALA A 97 1.37 -13.64 9.66
N TYR A 98 0.63 -12.93 8.82
CA TYR A 98 -0.07 -13.53 7.68
C TYR A 98 0.88 -14.17 6.67
N LEU A 99 1.98 -13.50 6.35
CA LEU A 99 3.01 -14.05 5.46
C LEU A 99 3.74 -15.25 6.08
N GLU A 100 3.95 -15.23 7.39
CA GLU A 100 4.56 -16.38 8.09
C GLU A 100 3.72 -17.65 7.97
N GLU A 101 2.39 -17.51 8.02
CA GLU A 101 1.47 -18.64 7.86
C GLU A 101 1.36 -19.13 6.41
N ASN A 102 1.29 -18.20 5.46
CA ASN A 102 0.92 -18.53 4.08
C ASN A 102 2.12 -18.57 3.12
N GLU A 103 3.14 -17.74 3.36
CA GLU A 103 4.30 -17.62 2.47
C GLU A 103 5.60 -17.31 3.25
N PRO A 104 6.09 -18.24 4.10
CA PRO A 104 7.25 -18.01 4.98
C PRO A 104 8.50 -17.54 4.23
N ALA A 105 8.68 -17.99 2.99
CA ALA A 105 9.82 -17.60 2.14
C ALA A 105 9.81 -16.09 1.78
N ALA A 106 8.65 -15.43 1.86
CA ALA A 106 8.54 -13.99 1.60
C ALA A 106 9.16 -13.15 2.72
N ILE A 107 9.09 -13.61 3.98
CA ILE A 107 9.62 -12.87 5.15
C ILE A 107 11.10 -12.58 5.00
N GLY A 108 11.88 -13.57 4.55
CA GLY A 108 13.33 -13.40 4.33
C GLY A 108 13.71 -12.32 3.32
N ARG A 109 12.74 -11.85 2.51
CA ARG A 109 12.93 -10.78 1.53
C ARG A 109 12.60 -9.40 2.09
N ILE A 110 11.86 -9.33 3.21
CA ILE A 110 11.51 -8.09 3.89
C ILE A 110 12.70 -7.71 4.80
N LYS A 111 13.41 -6.65 4.45
CA LYS A 111 14.61 -6.22 5.17
C LYS A 111 14.40 -4.94 5.98
N THR A 112 13.42 -4.14 5.59
CA THR A 112 13.15 -2.85 6.22
C THR A 112 11.65 -2.57 6.23
N LEU A 113 11.18 -1.92 7.29
CA LEU A 113 9.89 -1.25 7.33
C LEU A 113 10.17 0.25 7.34
N SER A 114 9.37 1.05 6.67
CA SER A 114 9.45 2.51 6.75
C SER A 114 8.07 3.12 6.92
N ALA A 115 8.01 4.21 7.67
CA ALA A 115 6.80 5.01 7.73
C ALA A 115 6.54 5.63 6.35
N TRP A 116 5.31 5.47 5.87
CA TRP A 116 4.87 6.20 4.68
C TRP A 116 4.21 7.50 5.12
N ARG A 117 4.58 8.61 4.47
CA ARG A 117 4.06 9.95 4.76
C ARG A 117 3.39 10.51 3.52
N SER A 118 2.12 10.94 3.66
CA SER A 118 1.39 11.56 2.56
C SER A 118 1.95 12.92 2.13
N GLY A 119 2.59 13.65 2.98
CA GLY A 119 3.09 15.00 2.70
C GLY A 119 4.29 15.14 1.75
N SER A 120 4.98 14.05 1.40
CA SER A 120 6.15 14.11 0.49
C SER A 120 5.80 13.89 -0.98
N ARG A 121 4.57 13.48 -1.28
CA ARG A 121 4.10 13.17 -2.62
C ARG A 121 2.82 13.92 -2.92
N MET A 122 2.66 14.30 -4.18
CA MET A 122 1.43 14.92 -4.68
C MET A 122 0.28 13.90 -4.60
N GLU A 123 -0.79 14.28 -3.93
CA GLU A 123 -2.01 13.52 -3.89
C GLU A 123 -2.84 13.87 -5.12
N ILE A 124 -3.05 12.90 -5.98
CA ILE A 124 -3.86 13.01 -7.19
C ILE A 124 -5.02 12.04 -7.02
N ASP A 125 -6.24 12.56 -6.92
CA ASP A 125 -7.44 11.74 -6.83
C ASP A 125 -7.66 10.89 -8.09
N GLU A 126 -8.50 9.86 -7.98
CA GLU A 126 -8.73 8.92 -9.08
C GLU A 126 -9.40 9.59 -10.30
N ALA A 127 -10.30 10.54 -10.08
CA ALA A 127 -10.97 11.25 -11.17
C ALA A 127 -9.95 12.06 -11.98
N THR A 128 -9.07 12.77 -11.30
CA THR A 128 -7.97 13.53 -11.92
C THR A 128 -6.98 12.59 -12.63
N ARG A 129 -6.59 11.46 -12.03
CA ARG A 129 -5.70 10.49 -12.68
C ARG A 129 -6.29 9.92 -13.96
N ARG A 130 -7.60 9.65 -13.97
CA ARG A 130 -8.32 9.20 -15.18
C ARG A 130 -8.39 10.28 -16.22
N SER A 131 -8.75 11.49 -15.84
CA SER A 131 -8.86 12.63 -16.76
C SER A 131 -7.52 12.97 -17.41
N LEU A 132 -6.43 12.86 -16.67
CA LEU A 132 -5.07 13.07 -17.17
C LEU A 132 -4.47 11.83 -17.86
N GLU A 133 -5.19 10.72 -17.91
CA GLU A 133 -4.75 9.45 -18.52
C GLU A 133 -3.33 9.03 -18.06
N ILE A 134 -3.04 9.17 -16.77
CA ILE A 134 -1.68 8.96 -16.25
C ILE A 134 -1.22 7.51 -16.44
N VAL A 135 -2.06 6.53 -16.07
CA VAL A 135 -1.71 5.11 -16.10
C VAL A 135 -2.51 4.33 -17.14
N ARG A 136 -3.75 4.74 -17.39
CA ARG A 136 -4.68 4.09 -18.31
C ARG A 136 -5.16 5.12 -19.31
N GLY A 137 -5.14 4.78 -20.60
CA GLY A 137 -5.70 5.61 -21.65
C GLY A 137 -7.21 5.46 -21.76
N SER A 138 -7.84 6.34 -22.51
CA SER A 138 -9.30 6.37 -22.79
C SER A 138 -9.79 5.23 -23.69
N SER A 139 -9.07 4.11 -23.76
CA SER A 139 -9.51 2.94 -24.54
C SER A 139 -10.86 2.44 -24.04
N PRO A 140 -11.80 2.05 -24.93
CA PRO A 140 -13.11 1.53 -24.55
C PRO A 140 -13.06 0.31 -23.63
N SER A 141 -11.96 -0.45 -23.62
CA SER A 141 -11.75 -1.57 -22.71
C SER A 141 -11.37 -1.15 -21.28
N GLY A 142 -11.00 0.12 -21.06
CA GLY A 142 -10.60 0.66 -19.75
C GLY A 142 -9.37 0.00 -19.13
N ARG A 143 -8.77 -0.99 -19.80
CA ARG A 143 -7.65 -1.80 -19.28
C ARG A 143 -6.34 -1.58 -20.01
N SER A 144 -6.36 -0.88 -21.14
CA SER A 144 -5.15 -0.65 -21.94
C SER A 144 -4.35 0.51 -21.37
N ARG A 145 -3.04 0.37 -21.33
CA ARG A 145 -2.11 1.47 -21.08
C ARG A 145 -1.90 2.34 -22.32
N ASP A 146 -2.34 1.87 -23.49
CA ASP A 146 -2.14 2.60 -24.74
C ASP A 146 -2.83 3.96 -24.66
N GLY A 147 -2.12 5.00 -25.09
CA GLY A 147 -2.57 6.39 -24.98
C GLY A 147 -2.33 7.06 -23.63
N SER A 148 -1.90 6.33 -22.61
CA SER A 148 -1.61 6.94 -21.29
C SER A 148 -0.22 7.56 -21.22
N LEU A 149 -0.02 8.47 -20.25
CA LEU A 149 1.30 9.04 -19.96
C LEU A 149 2.34 7.95 -19.67
N ALA A 150 1.94 6.90 -18.92
CA ALA A 150 2.81 5.75 -18.66
C ALA A 150 3.25 5.02 -19.93
N SER A 151 2.44 5.03 -20.99
CA SER A 151 2.78 4.40 -22.27
C SER A 151 3.86 5.19 -23.05
N VAL A 152 3.91 6.50 -22.89
CA VAL A 152 4.90 7.37 -23.54
C VAL A 152 6.32 7.04 -23.08
N PHE A 153 6.52 6.64 -21.83
CA PHE A 153 7.82 6.21 -21.33
C PHE A 153 8.26 4.83 -21.84
N GLY A 154 7.40 4.16 -22.59
CA GLY A 154 7.70 2.89 -23.24
C GLY A 154 7.78 1.70 -22.28
N LYS A 155 8.32 0.59 -22.78
CA LYS A 155 8.46 -0.65 -22.01
C LYS A 155 9.69 -0.58 -21.11
N THR A 156 9.49 -0.73 -19.82
CA THR A 156 10.59 -0.91 -18.86
C THR A 156 11.23 -2.30 -19.04
N ARG A 157 12.52 -2.41 -18.69
CA ARG A 157 13.27 -3.68 -18.83
C ARG A 157 12.86 -4.77 -17.85
N SER A 158 12.08 -4.43 -16.82
CA SER A 158 11.62 -5.38 -15.81
C SER A 158 10.22 -5.05 -15.32
N ALA A 159 9.50 -6.05 -14.82
CA ALA A 159 8.20 -5.87 -14.20
C ALA A 159 8.27 -4.95 -12.95
N MET A 160 9.37 -5.00 -12.21
CA MET A 160 9.60 -4.12 -11.05
C MET A 160 9.77 -2.65 -11.49
N GLY A 161 10.52 -2.41 -12.57
CA GLY A 161 10.66 -1.07 -13.15
C GLY A 161 9.32 -0.51 -13.63
N SER A 162 8.47 -1.35 -14.23
CA SER A 162 7.13 -0.96 -14.65
C SER A 162 6.25 -0.52 -13.46
N ARG A 163 6.29 -1.26 -12.37
CA ARG A 163 5.55 -0.90 -11.15
C ARG A 163 6.08 0.41 -10.54
N LEU A 164 7.39 0.56 -10.48
CA LEU A 164 8.03 1.77 -9.95
C LEU A 164 7.67 3.01 -10.78
N LEU A 165 7.67 2.89 -12.11
CA LEU A 165 7.27 3.98 -13.01
C LEU A 165 5.82 4.39 -12.76
N VAL A 166 4.91 3.43 -12.65
CA VAL A 166 3.50 3.71 -12.34
C VAL A 166 3.35 4.39 -10.99
N ASP A 167 4.08 3.95 -9.98
CA ASP A 167 4.07 4.55 -8.65
C ASP A 167 4.56 6.02 -8.67
N TRP A 168 5.64 6.30 -9.40
CA TRP A 168 6.16 7.66 -9.53
C TRP A 168 5.21 8.60 -10.28
N LEU A 169 4.59 8.11 -11.35
CA LEU A 169 3.65 8.91 -12.14
C LEU A 169 2.34 9.15 -11.38
N SER A 170 1.89 8.17 -10.59
CA SER A 170 0.64 8.27 -9.82
C SER A 170 0.75 9.13 -8.57
N ALA A 171 1.96 9.31 -8.04
CA ALA A 171 2.23 10.09 -6.85
C ALA A 171 3.64 10.71 -6.94
N PRO A 172 3.83 11.76 -7.77
CA PRO A 172 5.11 12.41 -7.93
C PRO A 172 5.54 13.14 -6.65
N LEU A 173 6.83 13.35 -6.49
CA LEU A 173 7.36 14.14 -5.36
C LEU A 173 6.90 15.59 -5.48
N ILE A 174 6.55 16.19 -4.34
CA ILE A 174 6.20 17.62 -4.26
C ILE A 174 7.47 18.49 -4.30
N GLU A 175 8.51 18.03 -3.59
CA GLU A 175 9.76 18.76 -3.54
C GLU A 175 10.67 18.41 -4.73
N LYS A 176 11.24 19.42 -5.36
CA LYS A 176 12.37 19.25 -6.27
C LYS A 176 13.55 18.71 -5.46
N VAL A 177 13.95 17.49 -5.71
CA VAL A 177 15.28 17.04 -5.30
C VAL A 177 16.26 17.73 -6.25
N ALA A 178 17.07 18.61 -5.69
CA ALA A 178 18.13 19.34 -6.43
C ALA A 178 19.25 18.38 -6.85
#